data_34b0998a57c1fad454b7e787ed972204
#
_entry.id   34b0998a57c1fad454b7e787ed972204
#
_cell.length_a   1.000
_cell.length_b   1.000
_cell.length_c   1.000
_cell.angle_alpha   90.00
_cell.angle_beta   90.00
_cell.angle_gamma   90.00
#
_symmetry.space_group_name_H-M   'P 1'
#
loop_
_entity.id
_entity.type
_entity.pdbx_description
1 polymer ?
#
loop_
_entity_poly.entity_id
_entity_poly.type
_entity_poly.pdbx_seq_one_letter_code
_entity_poly.pdbx_strand_id
1 'polypeptide(L)'
;MNPNTGEILAEASYPNFDLNKPRDLSSIYSEEKWNAIDEKDRLNLLSSIWRNFCVSDAFEPGSTMKPFTVAAGLETGTLTGEESYYCGGYLHVGDNDIGCHLRSGHGMESTMDAVANSCNVALMEMAEKIGIDNFIRYQHIFGFGEYTGIDLPAEASTASLLYTADTMTPVDLATNAFGQNFNVTMTQLAAGFSSLINGGYYYEPHVVKQIQDENGNVIETKNPVLLRKTVSTETSELVKTYLQAVMQYGTGKRAQVEGYDIGAKTGTAQKLPRKDGKYLLSYIGYAPQENPEVVIYVVIDEANVDAQDNSSLVLELAKNIMSEAFPYLGITTIEETGESQTQQSGQSFEDTEYSDYDQDYTDDYSNEDGSYVDENYKPDLDSWATSSNID
;
A
#
# COMPACT_ATOMS: atom_id res chain seq x y z
N MET A 1 -0.30 12.33 -4.72
CA MET A 1 1.15 12.61 -4.81
C MET A 1 1.54 12.73 -6.27
N ASN A 2 2.38 13.70 -6.62
CA ASN A 2 3.00 13.77 -7.94
C ASN A 2 4.23 12.85 -7.96
N PRO A 3 4.26 11.79 -8.79
CA PRO A 3 5.36 10.82 -8.78
C PRO A 3 6.69 11.40 -9.31
N ASN A 4 6.65 12.51 -10.04
CA ASN A 4 7.82 13.08 -10.71
C ASN A 4 8.49 14.21 -9.89
N THR A 5 7.89 14.62 -8.77
CA THR A 5 8.40 15.71 -7.93
C THR A 5 8.45 15.38 -6.44
N GLY A 6 7.65 14.40 -5.98
CA GLY A 6 7.46 14.12 -4.56
C GLY A 6 6.40 15.00 -3.89
N GLU A 7 5.78 15.97 -4.60
CA GLU A 7 4.73 16.83 -4.04
C GLU A 7 3.53 16.00 -3.58
N ILE A 8 3.13 16.15 -2.31
CA ILE A 8 1.88 15.64 -1.77
C ILE A 8 0.77 16.64 -2.12
N LEU A 9 -0.04 16.32 -3.12
CA LEU A 9 -1.09 17.21 -3.63
C LEU A 9 -2.30 17.28 -2.69
N ALA A 10 -2.59 16.19 -2.01
CA ALA A 10 -3.61 16.10 -0.97
C ALA A 10 -3.29 14.96 -0.01
N GLU A 11 -3.59 15.19 1.27
CA GLU A 11 -3.46 14.20 2.31
C GLU A 11 -4.63 14.38 3.28
N ALA A 12 -5.37 13.31 3.54
CA ALA A 12 -6.54 13.36 4.40
C ALA A 12 -6.70 12.06 5.19
N SER A 13 -7.07 12.17 6.45
CA SER A 13 -7.50 11.07 7.29
C SER A 13 -8.90 11.32 7.84
N TYR A 14 -9.67 10.26 8.03
CA TYR A 14 -11.00 10.31 8.61
C TYR A 14 -11.10 9.25 9.73
N PRO A 15 -11.69 9.59 10.88
CA PRO A 15 -12.28 10.88 11.23
C PRO A 15 -11.22 11.98 11.37
N ASN A 16 -11.64 13.24 11.08
CA ASN A 16 -10.80 14.42 11.23
C ASN A 16 -11.36 15.37 12.29
N PHE A 17 -10.70 16.49 12.55
CA PHE A 17 -11.09 17.48 13.53
C PHE A 17 -10.94 18.91 12.99
N ASP A 18 -11.70 19.84 13.58
CA ASP A 18 -11.55 21.26 13.32
C ASP A 18 -10.35 21.84 14.09
N LEU A 19 -9.34 22.34 13.40
CA LEU A 19 -8.15 22.97 14.00
C LEU A 19 -8.48 24.15 14.93
N ASN A 20 -9.61 24.85 14.69
CA ASN A 20 -10.07 25.93 15.57
C ASN A 20 -10.76 25.39 16.85
N LYS A 21 -11.19 24.16 16.84
CA LYS A 21 -11.88 23.48 17.95
C LYS A 21 -11.39 22.04 18.12
N PRO A 22 -10.10 21.81 18.35
CA PRO A 22 -9.49 20.49 18.23
C PRO A 22 -10.02 19.46 19.25
N ARG A 23 -10.74 19.90 20.29
CA ARG A 23 -11.34 19.03 21.29
C ARG A 23 -12.85 18.79 21.07
N ASP A 24 -13.44 19.44 20.07
CA ASP A 24 -14.85 19.29 19.72
C ASP A 24 -15.02 18.11 18.75
N LEU A 25 -15.49 16.99 19.25
CA LEU A 25 -15.77 15.78 18.49
C LEU A 25 -17.27 15.56 18.25
N SER A 26 -18.08 16.61 18.32
CA SER A 26 -19.55 16.54 18.13
C SER A 26 -19.96 16.05 16.73
N SER A 27 -19.07 16.14 15.74
CA SER A 27 -19.26 15.58 14.40
C SER A 27 -19.12 14.05 14.36
N ILE A 28 -18.47 13.44 15.35
CA ILE A 28 -18.14 12.00 15.43
C ILE A 28 -18.96 11.32 16.50
N TYR A 29 -19.13 11.98 17.65
CA TYR A 29 -19.84 11.45 18.82
C TYR A 29 -21.01 12.34 19.21
N SER A 30 -22.17 11.72 19.51
CA SER A 30 -23.24 12.45 20.18
C SER A 30 -22.80 12.89 21.61
N GLU A 31 -23.37 13.98 22.13
CA GLU A 31 -23.04 14.49 23.46
C GLU A 31 -23.23 13.41 24.56
N GLU A 32 -24.26 12.58 24.45
CA GLU A 32 -24.52 11.47 25.34
C GLU A 32 -23.39 10.43 25.32
N LYS A 33 -22.98 10.00 24.13
CA LYS A 33 -21.87 9.05 23.94
C LYS A 33 -20.56 9.63 24.45
N TRP A 34 -20.28 10.89 24.12
CA TRP A 34 -19.07 11.57 24.55
C TRP A 34 -18.97 11.67 26.07
N ASN A 35 -20.09 12.02 26.74
CA ASN A 35 -20.14 12.16 28.19
C ASN A 35 -20.07 10.81 28.92
N ALA A 36 -20.41 9.70 28.28
CA ALA A 36 -20.29 8.36 28.83
C ALA A 36 -18.85 7.81 28.83
N ILE A 37 -17.94 8.40 28.05
CA ILE A 37 -16.53 7.98 27.97
C ILE A 37 -15.77 8.61 29.15
N ASP A 38 -14.93 7.85 29.85
CA ASP A 38 -14.10 8.40 30.90
C ASP A 38 -13.02 9.37 30.38
N GLU A 39 -12.43 10.19 31.26
CA GLU A 39 -11.52 11.26 30.87
C GLU A 39 -10.24 10.73 30.18
N LYS A 40 -9.72 9.60 30.66
CA LYS A 40 -8.51 8.97 30.08
C LYS A 40 -8.78 8.47 28.67
N ASP A 41 -9.92 7.81 28.47
CA ASP A 41 -10.28 7.29 27.15
C ASP A 41 -10.63 8.42 26.17
N ARG A 42 -11.20 9.53 26.65
CA ARG A 42 -11.38 10.74 25.83
C ARG A 42 -10.03 11.30 25.32
N LEU A 43 -9.02 11.35 26.20
CA LEU A 43 -7.68 11.81 25.79
C LEU A 43 -7.05 10.87 24.76
N ASN A 44 -7.20 9.57 24.91
CA ASN A 44 -6.73 8.58 23.94
C ASN A 44 -7.43 8.76 22.58
N LEU A 45 -8.76 8.93 22.58
CA LEU A 45 -9.52 9.18 21.36
C LEU A 45 -9.13 10.50 20.68
N LEU A 46 -8.95 11.58 21.45
CA LEU A 46 -8.47 12.84 20.90
C LEU A 46 -7.09 12.66 20.27
N SER A 47 -6.17 11.99 20.95
CA SER A 47 -4.82 11.73 20.46
C SER A 47 -4.83 10.90 19.17
N SER A 48 -5.72 9.91 19.06
CA SER A 48 -5.84 9.10 17.83
C SER A 48 -6.40 9.91 16.65
N ILE A 49 -7.36 10.83 16.90
CA ILE A 49 -7.95 11.68 15.86
C ILE A 49 -7.01 12.80 15.41
N TRP A 50 -6.18 13.32 16.33
CA TRP A 50 -5.17 14.33 15.99
C TRP A 50 -3.98 13.75 15.21
N ARG A 51 -3.83 12.45 15.25
CA ARG A 51 -2.73 11.75 14.59
C ARG A 51 -2.95 11.74 13.07
N ASN A 52 -1.90 12.06 12.33
CA ASN A 52 -1.90 11.92 10.89
C ASN A 52 -1.60 10.45 10.51
N PHE A 53 -2.63 9.68 10.19
CA PHE A 53 -2.49 8.27 9.83
C PHE A 53 -1.50 8.06 8.68
N CYS A 54 -1.48 8.93 7.69
CA CYS A 54 -0.65 8.74 6.50
C CYS A 54 0.85 8.75 6.79
N VAL A 55 1.26 9.46 7.84
CA VAL A 55 2.66 9.68 8.20
C VAL A 55 3.06 8.93 9.49
N SER A 56 2.11 8.90 10.45
CA SER A 56 2.43 8.47 11.82
C SER A 56 2.02 7.03 12.13
N ASP A 57 1.29 6.36 11.26
CA ASP A 57 0.83 4.98 11.47
C ASP A 57 1.49 4.02 10.48
N ALA A 58 1.95 2.88 11.02
CA ALA A 58 2.54 1.82 10.24
C ALA A 58 1.61 0.60 10.23
N PHE A 59 1.49 -0.04 9.09
CA PHE A 59 0.62 -1.19 8.88
C PHE A 59 1.23 -2.16 7.87
N GLU A 60 0.75 -3.40 7.87
CA GLU A 60 1.11 -4.39 6.87
C GLU A 60 0.54 -3.98 5.50
N PRO A 61 1.38 -3.78 4.46
CA PRO A 61 0.91 -3.26 3.17
C PRO A 61 0.01 -4.24 2.41
N GLY A 62 0.03 -5.51 2.75
CA GLY A 62 -0.68 -6.54 2.00
C GLY A 62 -0.26 -6.57 0.53
N SER A 63 -1.18 -6.91 -0.35
CA SER A 63 -0.87 -7.12 -1.77
C SER A 63 -0.37 -5.87 -2.52
N THR A 64 -0.36 -4.68 -1.91
CA THR A 64 0.31 -3.50 -2.50
C THR A 64 1.84 -3.64 -2.48
N MET A 65 2.40 -4.60 -1.72
CA MET A 65 3.81 -4.97 -1.76
C MET A 65 4.22 -5.71 -3.05
N LYS A 66 3.31 -6.44 -3.69
CA LYS A 66 3.62 -7.36 -4.79
C LYS A 66 4.36 -6.73 -5.99
N PRO A 67 4.03 -5.52 -6.46
CA PRO A 67 4.81 -4.84 -7.48
C PRO A 67 6.29 -4.64 -7.11
N PHE A 68 6.57 -4.38 -5.84
CA PHE A 68 7.95 -4.22 -5.34
C PHE A 68 8.72 -5.53 -5.34
N THR A 69 8.06 -6.63 -4.96
CA THR A 69 8.64 -7.99 -5.02
C THR A 69 9.02 -8.35 -6.45
N VAL A 70 8.11 -8.13 -7.41
CA VAL A 70 8.41 -8.40 -8.82
C VAL A 70 9.54 -7.52 -9.32
N ALA A 71 9.51 -6.22 -9.02
CA ALA A 71 10.55 -5.27 -9.42
C ALA A 71 11.94 -5.67 -8.86
N ALA A 72 12.00 -6.10 -7.59
CA ALA A 72 13.24 -6.62 -7.00
C ALA A 72 13.78 -7.85 -7.75
N GLY A 73 12.90 -8.75 -8.16
CA GLY A 73 13.29 -9.92 -8.95
C GLY A 73 13.83 -9.56 -10.34
N LEU A 74 13.18 -8.62 -11.03
CA LEU A 74 13.62 -8.14 -12.33
C LEU A 74 14.99 -7.43 -12.25
N GLU A 75 15.17 -6.51 -11.30
CA GLU A 75 16.40 -5.75 -11.10
C GLU A 75 17.58 -6.62 -10.68
N THR A 76 17.35 -7.71 -9.95
CA THR A 76 18.40 -8.65 -9.57
C THR A 76 18.70 -9.68 -10.67
N GLY A 77 17.91 -9.69 -11.74
CA GLY A 77 18.00 -10.67 -12.82
C GLY A 77 17.62 -12.10 -12.39
N THR A 78 17.00 -12.25 -11.22
CA THR A 78 16.47 -13.54 -10.75
C THR A 78 15.12 -13.88 -11.39
N LEU A 79 14.45 -12.86 -11.91
CA LEU A 79 13.26 -12.98 -12.76
C LEU A 79 13.50 -12.30 -14.09
N THR A 80 12.92 -12.85 -15.15
CA THR A 80 12.91 -12.29 -16.51
C THR A 80 11.60 -11.60 -16.85
N GLY A 81 10.52 -11.91 -16.09
CA GLY A 81 9.16 -11.49 -16.38
C GLY A 81 8.37 -12.46 -17.28
N GLU A 82 9.06 -13.46 -17.86
CA GLU A 82 8.45 -14.46 -18.77
C GLU A 82 8.10 -15.78 -18.06
N GLU A 83 8.32 -15.84 -16.74
CA GLU A 83 8.05 -17.03 -15.94
C GLU A 83 6.55 -17.34 -15.89
N SER A 84 6.27 -18.62 -15.64
CA SER A 84 4.95 -19.11 -15.32
C SER A 84 4.97 -19.84 -13.98
N TYR A 85 3.88 -19.70 -13.23
CA TYR A 85 3.73 -20.23 -11.87
C TYR A 85 2.46 -21.07 -11.78
N TYR A 86 2.48 -22.12 -10.98
CA TYR A 86 1.29 -22.93 -10.73
C TYR A 86 0.75 -22.68 -9.33
N CYS A 87 -0.43 -22.09 -9.24
CA CYS A 87 -1.12 -21.85 -7.99
C CYS A 87 -2.16 -22.96 -7.71
N GLY A 88 -1.84 -23.84 -6.78
CA GLY A 88 -2.77 -24.87 -6.28
C GLY A 88 -3.58 -24.42 -5.05
N GLY A 89 -3.56 -23.11 -4.72
CA GLY A 89 -4.29 -22.55 -3.57
C GLY A 89 -3.45 -22.38 -2.32
N TYR A 90 -2.29 -23.04 -2.21
CA TYR A 90 -1.32 -22.88 -1.12
C TYR A 90 0.08 -23.28 -1.59
N LEU A 91 1.09 -22.84 -0.83
CA LEU A 91 2.49 -23.24 -0.98
C LEU A 91 3.02 -23.73 0.36
N HIS A 92 3.70 -24.89 0.35
CA HIS A 92 4.37 -25.43 1.54
C HIS A 92 5.74 -24.77 1.70
N VAL A 93 5.96 -24.05 2.82
CA VAL A 93 7.21 -23.38 3.13
C VAL A 93 7.66 -23.76 4.54
N GLY A 94 8.78 -24.44 4.66
CA GLY A 94 9.19 -25.02 5.94
C GLY A 94 8.16 -26.04 6.44
N ASP A 95 7.63 -25.83 7.62
CA ASP A 95 6.59 -26.68 8.21
C ASP A 95 5.17 -26.07 8.07
N ASN A 96 5.00 -25.05 7.23
CA ASN A 96 3.76 -24.28 7.12
C ASN A 96 3.16 -24.36 5.71
N ASP A 97 1.84 -24.49 5.64
CA ASP A 97 1.07 -24.31 4.41
C ASP A 97 0.53 -22.88 4.33
N ILE A 98 1.16 -22.06 3.49
CA ILE A 98 0.77 -20.65 3.32
C ILE A 98 -0.20 -20.53 2.15
N GLY A 99 -1.40 -20.00 2.42
CA GLY A 99 -2.48 -19.99 1.47
C GLY A 99 -2.50 -18.80 0.51
N CYS A 100 -2.98 -19.05 -0.70
CA CYS A 100 -3.44 -18.00 -1.58
C CYS A 100 -4.81 -17.48 -1.11
N HIS A 101 -5.16 -16.23 -1.43
CA HIS A 101 -6.51 -15.73 -1.20
C HIS A 101 -7.57 -16.56 -1.95
N LEU A 102 -7.26 -17.09 -3.13
CA LEU A 102 -8.08 -18.07 -3.84
C LEU A 102 -7.64 -19.49 -3.43
N ARG A 103 -8.34 -20.11 -2.50
CA ARG A 103 -8.00 -21.44 -1.94
C ARG A 103 -8.14 -22.60 -2.95
N SER A 104 -8.98 -22.43 -3.99
CA SER A 104 -9.06 -23.40 -5.10
C SER A 104 -7.86 -23.33 -6.05
N GLY A 105 -7.03 -22.28 -5.91
CA GLY A 105 -5.88 -22.01 -6.78
C GLY A 105 -6.27 -21.31 -8.08
N HIS A 106 -5.33 -20.57 -8.66
CA HIS A 106 -5.48 -19.89 -9.95
C HIS A 106 -5.09 -20.77 -11.14
N GLY A 107 -4.46 -21.95 -10.89
CA GLY A 107 -3.86 -22.76 -11.95
C GLY A 107 -2.54 -22.20 -12.45
N MET A 108 -2.29 -22.33 -13.76
CA MET A 108 -1.10 -21.75 -14.39
C MET A 108 -1.30 -20.28 -14.69
N GLU A 109 -0.38 -19.44 -14.21
CA GLU A 109 -0.39 -17.99 -14.42
C GLU A 109 0.97 -17.54 -14.93
N SER A 110 0.99 -16.55 -15.83
CA SER A 110 2.19 -15.78 -16.15
C SER A 110 2.53 -14.84 -14.98
N THR A 111 3.73 -14.24 -15.00
CA THR A 111 4.12 -13.17 -14.05
C THR A 111 3.08 -12.03 -14.04
N MET A 112 2.59 -11.62 -15.22
CA MET A 112 1.58 -10.57 -15.37
C MET A 112 0.25 -10.98 -14.74
N ASP A 113 -0.23 -12.20 -15.03
CA ASP A 113 -1.50 -12.70 -14.46
C ASP A 113 -1.41 -12.87 -12.94
N ALA A 114 -0.28 -13.32 -12.42
CA ALA A 114 -0.05 -13.45 -10.98
C ALA A 114 -0.14 -12.08 -10.26
N VAL A 115 0.31 -10.99 -10.90
CA VAL A 115 0.15 -9.63 -10.37
C VAL A 115 -1.29 -9.16 -10.53
N ALA A 116 -1.92 -9.40 -11.70
CA ALA A 116 -3.29 -9.00 -11.99
C ALA A 116 -4.31 -9.66 -11.06
N ASN A 117 -4.17 -10.98 -10.86
CA ASN A 117 -5.03 -11.78 -9.98
C ASN A 117 -4.57 -11.73 -8.51
N SER A 118 -3.47 -11.07 -8.23
CA SER A 118 -2.92 -10.95 -6.87
C SER A 118 -2.58 -12.30 -6.21
N CYS A 119 -2.01 -13.23 -6.96
CA CYS A 119 -1.67 -14.57 -6.50
C CYS A 119 -0.58 -14.56 -5.42
N ASN A 120 -0.84 -15.11 -4.23
CA ASN A 120 0.17 -15.19 -3.18
C ASN A 120 1.21 -16.27 -3.49
N VAL A 121 0.79 -17.43 -4.03
CA VAL A 121 1.68 -18.55 -4.32
C VAL A 121 2.78 -18.14 -5.30
N ALA A 122 2.42 -17.51 -6.41
CA ALA A 122 3.40 -17.03 -7.38
C ALA A 122 4.40 -16.03 -6.77
N LEU A 123 3.92 -15.10 -5.91
CA LEU A 123 4.80 -14.13 -5.27
C LEU A 123 5.75 -14.77 -4.25
N MET A 124 5.32 -15.81 -3.53
CA MET A 124 6.20 -16.59 -2.64
C MET A 124 7.30 -17.31 -3.43
N GLU A 125 6.97 -17.96 -4.55
CA GLU A 125 7.94 -18.61 -5.44
C GLU A 125 8.93 -17.60 -6.06
N MET A 126 8.44 -16.39 -6.41
CA MET A 126 9.30 -15.29 -6.88
C MET A 126 10.28 -14.86 -5.78
N ALA A 127 9.80 -14.67 -4.54
CA ALA A 127 10.65 -14.26 -3.43
C ALA A 127 11.69 -15.33 -3.06
N GLU A 128 11.34 -16.59 -3.15
CA GLU A 128 12.31 -17.70 -2.97
C GLU A 128 13.47 -17.59 -3.97
N LYS A 129 13.17 -17.30 -5.24
CA LYS A 129 14.18 -17.08 -6.28
C LYS A 129 15.03 -15.83 -6.03
N ILE A 130 14.42 -14.76 -5.54
CA ILE A 130 15.11 -13.50 -5.18
C ILE A 130 16.10 -13.72 -4.04
N GLY A 131 15.70 -14.51 -3.06
CA GLY A 131 16.46 -14.79 -1.85
C GLY A 131 16.44 -13.65 -0.83
N ILE A 132 16.73 -13.98 0.43
CA ILE A 132 16.62 -13.08 1.58
C ILE A 132 17.43 -11.80 1.40
N ASP A 133 18.72 -11.92 1.05
CA ASP A 133 19.63 -10.76 0.97
C ASP A 133 19.16 -9.73 -0.06
N ASN A 134 18.77 -10.18 -1.25
CA ASN A 134 18.28 -9.28 -2.29
C ASN A 134 16.92 -8.69 -1.90
N PHE A 135 16.02 -9.49 -1.32
CA PHE A 135 14.71 -9.02 -0.91
C PHE A 135 14.82 -7.87 0.10
N ILE A 136 15.59 -8.07 1.18
CA ILE A 136 15.81 -7.03 2.20
C ILE A 136 16.51 -5.81 1.60
N ARG A 137 17.54 -6.01 0.77
CA ARG A 137 18.21 -4.90 0.09
C ARG A 137 17.23 -4.04 -0.70
N TYR A 138 16.29 -4.66 -1.41
CA TYR A 138 15.30 -3.92 -2.20
C TYR A 138 14.21 -3.28 -1.34
N GLN A 139 13.83 -3.86 -0.20
CA GLN A 139 12.96 -3.15 0.76
C GLN A 139 13.59 -1.79 1.16
N HIS A 140 14.87 -1.74 1.47
CA HIS A 140 15.57 -0.49 1.78
C HIS A 140 15.73 0.43 0.56
N ILE A 141 16.03 -0.12 -0.62
CA ILE A 141 16.09 0.67 -1.87
C ILE A 141 14.75 1.39 -2.13
N PHE A 142 13.63 0.75 -1.85
CA PHE A 142 12.29 1.34 -1.97
C PHE A 142 11.92 2.26 -0.79
N GLY A 143 12.78 2.42 0.20
CA GLY A 143 12.61 3.33 1.34
C GLY A 143 11.87 2.74 2.52
N PHE A 144 11.61 1.43 2.54
CA PHE A 144 10.98 0.79 3.69
C PHE A 144 12.00 0.69 4.84
N GLY A 145 11.53 0.96 6.06
CA GLY A 145 12.39 1.03 7.24
C GLY A 145 13.14 2.35 7.42
N GLU A 146 13.04 3.29 6.48
CA GLU A 146 13.72 4.58 6.51
C GLU A 146 12.70 5.72 6.70
N TYR A 147 13.14 6.85 7.28
CA TYR A 147 12.36 8.07 7.21
C TYR A 147 12.32 8.57 5.76
N THR A 148 11.14 8.98 5.31
CA THR A 148 10.97 9.52 3.95
C THR A 148 11.52 10.94 3.82
N GLY A 149 11.65 11.64 4.96
CA GLY A 149 12.04 13.04 4.99
C GLY A 149 10.88 14.01 4.71
N ILE A 150 9.64 13.52 4.74
CA ILE A 150 8.46 14.39 4.56
C ILE A 150 8.49 15.55 5.57
N ASP A 151 8.15 16.74 5.11
CA ASP A 151 8.13 17.98 5.90
C ASP A 151 6.92 18.11 6.84
N LEU A 152 6.43 16.97 7.36
CA LEU A 152 5.38 16.86 8.37
C LEU A 152 5.94 16.29 9.67
N PRO A 153 5.39 16.70 10.82
CA PRO A 153 5.83 16.17 12.11
C PRO A 153 5.34 14.74 12.36
N ALA A 154 6.02 14.05 13.28
CA ALA A 154 5.63 12.74 13.79
C ALA A 154 5.64 11.62 12.73
N GLU A 155 6.59 11.64 11.82
CA GLU A 155 6.82 10.52 10.91
C GLU A 155 7.22 9.27 11.72
N ALA A 156 6.50 8.16 11.51
CA ALA A 156 6.76 6.93 12.23
C ALA A 156 8.06 6.26 11.77
N SER A 157 8.86 5.78 12.71
CA SER A 157 9.98 4.90 12.42
C SER A 157 9.46 3.47 12.21
N THR A 158 9.80 2.89 11.08
CA THR A 158 9.45 1.50 10.74
C THR A 158 10.68 0.57 10.72
N ALA A 159 11.86 1.07 11.09
CA ALA A 159 13.11 0.30 11.03
C ALA A 159 13.06 -1.02 11.82
N SER A 160 12.49 -0.98 13.04
CA SER A 160 12.35 -2.17 13.90
C SER A 160 11.18 -3.10 13.50
N LEU A 161 10.40 -2.70 12.50
CA LEU A 161 9.24 -3.44 12.00
C LEU A 161 9.56 -4.21 10.70
N LEU A 162 10.82 -4.19 10.27
CA LEU A 162 11.35 -4.97 9.15
C LEU A 162 12.31 -6.04 9.69
N TYR A 163 12.41 -7.14 8.95
CA TYR A 163 13.43 -8.15 9.21
C TYR A 163 14.80 -7.71 8.71
N THR A 164 15.83 -8.28 9.29
CA THR A 164 17.22 -8.20 8.80
C THR A 164 17.60 -9.54 8.14
N ALA A 165 18.72 -9.57 7.39
CA ALA A 165 19.22 -10.81 6.78
C ALA A 165 19.46 -11.93 7.82
N ASP A 166 19.82 -11.56 9.05
CA ASP A 166 20.09 -12.50 10.13
C ASP A 166 18.81 -13.03 10.83
N THR A 167 17.69 -12.31 10.69
CA THR A 167 16.44 -12.63 11.41
C THR A 167 15.34 -13.19 10.50
N MET A 168 15.41 -12.92 9.20
CA MET A 168 14.39 -13.37 8.24
C MET A 168 14.50 -14.88 7.99
N THR A 169 13.42 -15.60 8.25
CA THR A 169 13.30 -17.01 7.89
C THR A 169 12.70 -17.19 6.49
N PRO A 170 12.75 -18.41 5.88
CA PRO A 170 12.02 -18.64 4.62
C PRO A 170 10.51 -18.38 4.70
N VAL A 171 9.89 -18.60 5.84
CA VAL A 171 8.45 -18.31 6.08
C VAL A 171 8.21 -16.79 6.10
N ASP A 172 9.10 -16.04 6.75
CA ASP A 172 9.01 -14.57 6.76
C ASP A 172 9.21 -13.99 5.37
N LEU A 173 10.17 -14.49 4.60
CA LEU A 173 10.39 -14.09 3.21
C LEU A 173 9.13 -14.34 2.36
N ALA A 174 8.53 -15.52 2.49
CA ALA A 174 7.32 -15.89 1.76
C ALA A 174 6.15 -14.95 2.10
N THR A 175 5.93 -14.66 3.37
CA THR A 175 4.84 -13.76 3.80
C THR A 175 5.13 -12.29 3.46
N ASN A 176 6.37 -11.85 3.58
CA ASN A 176 6.78 -10.50 3.19
C ASN A 176 6.60 -10.26 1.68
N ALA A 177 6.73 -11.30 0.84
CA ALA A 177 6.56 -11.21 -0.60
C ALA A 177 5.19 -10.66 -1.03
N PHE A 178 4.15 -10.92 -0.25
CA PHE A 178 2.80 -10.42 -0.48
C PHE A 178 2.34 -9.39 0.57
N GLY A 179 3.27 -8.87 1.39
CA GLY A 179 3.07 -7.71 2.25
C GLY A 179 2.54 -8.00 3.64
N GLN A 180 2.80 -9.17 4.21
CA GLN A 180 2.49 -9.49 5.61
C GLN A 180 3.77 -9.65 6.44
N ASN A 181 3.63 -9.55 7.77
CA ASN A 181 4.68 -9.68 8.78
C ASN A 181 5.79 -8.61 8.71
N PHE A 182 5.52 -7.46 8.11
CA PHE A 182 6.32 -6.24 8.26
C PHE A 182 5.42 -5.02 8.04
N ASN A 183 5.82 -3.85 8.53
CA ASN A 183 4.98 -2.66 8.48
C ASN A 183 5.68 -1.49 7.79
N VAL A 184 4.88 -0.70 7.07
CA VAL A 184 5.28 0.54 6.41
C VAL A 184 4.23 1.64 6.63
N THR A 185 4.61 2.91 6.48
CA THR A 185 3.63 4.01 6.44
C THR A 185 3.03 4.19 5.05
N MET A 186 1.89 4.89 4.96
CA MET A 186 1.33 5.25 3.65
C MET A 186 2.31 6.08 2.82
N THR A 187 3.03 7.01 3.47
CA THR A 187 4.01 7.88 2.80
C THR A 187 5.17 7.07 2.22
N GLN A 188 5.73 6.12 2.99
CA GLN A 188 6.78 5.22 2.50
C GLN A 188 6.32 4.43 1.28
N LEU A 189 5.13 3.82 1.35
CA LEU A 189 4.61 3.02 0.24
C LEU A 189 4.30 3.89 -0.99
N ALA A 190 3.69 5.06 -0.82
CA ALA A 190 3.39 5.97 -1.92
C ALA A 190 4.66 6.50 -2.62
N ALA A 191 5.69 6.87 -1.85
CA ALA A 191 6.96 7.33 -2.39
C ALA A 191 7.71 6.20 -3.13
N GLY A 192 7.80 5.01 -2.52
CA GLY A 192 8.37 3.83 -3.17
C GLY A 192 7.61 3.46 -4.44
N PHE A 193 6.27 3.43 -4.40
CA PHE A 193 5.44 3.11 -5.56
C PHE A 193 5.61 4.14 -6.68
N SER A 194 5.70 5.43 -6.34
CA SER A 194 5.98 6.48 -7.32
C SER A 194 7.27 6.20 -8.08
N SER A 195 8.30 5.70 -7.40
CA SER A 195 9.55 5.34 -8.06
C SER A 195 9.44 4.12 -8.97
N LEU A 196 8.52 3.19 -8.71
CA LEU A 196 8.29 2.05 -9.59
C LEU A 196 7.72 2.43 -10.95
N ILE A 197 6.99 3.55 -11.04
CA ILE A 197 6.20 3.89 -12.22
C ILE A 197 6.73 5.11 -13.00
N ASN A 198 7.72 5.82 -12.45
CA ASN A 198 8.27 7.04 -13.05
C ASN A 198 9.67 6.85 -13.67
N GLY A 199 10.07 5.61 -13.96
CA GLY A 199 11.40 5.30 -14.49
C GLY A 199 12.47 5.04 -13.42
N GLY A 200 12.07 4.84 -12.17
CA GLY A 200 12.94 4.49 -11.04
C GLY A 200 13.37 5.65 -10.14
N TYR A 201 12.83 6.84 -10.30
CA TYR A 201 13.28 8.03 -9.57
C TYR A 201 12.53 8.17 -8.24
N TYR A 202 13.24 8.03 -7.11
CA TYR A 202 12.68 8.20 -5.76
C TYR A 202 12.89 9.63 -5.29
N TYR A 203 11.81 10.40 -5.22
CA TYR A 203 11.80 11.78 -4.73
C TYR A 203 11.44 11.84 -3.24
N GLU A 204 12.03 12.81 -2.52
CA GLU A 204 11.65 13.16 -1.16
C GLU A 204 10.20 13.70 -1.15
N PRO A 205 9.27 13.06 -0.39
CA PRO A 205 7.90 13.57 -0.28
C PRO A 205 7.87 14.93 0.43
N HIS A 206 7.04 15.85 -0.01
CA HIS A 206 6.87 17.14 0.65
C HIS A 206 5.48 17.73 0.42
N VAL A 207 4.99 18.46 1.42
CA VAL A 207 3.69 19.16 1.41
C VAL A 207 3.88 20.64 1.14
N VAL A 208 4.97 21.22 1.64
CA VAL A 208 5.27 22.65 1.45
C VAL A 208 5.75 22.89 0.04
N LYS A 209 5.02 23.69 -0.73
CA LYS A 209 5.42 24.12 -2.07
C LYS A 209 6.27 25.38 -2.03
N GLN A 210 5.84 26.38 -1.23
CA GLN A 210 6.56 27.64 -1.10
C GLN A 210 6.21 28.34 0.22
N ILE A 211 7.12 29.19 0.68
CA ILE A 211 6.93 30.07 1.82
C ILE A 211 6.84 31.51 1.30
N GLN A 212 5.82 32.26 1.74
CA GLN A 212 5.58 33.65 1.32
C GLN A 212 5.59 34.57 2.55
N ASP A 213 5.96 35.85 2.32
CA ASP A 213 5.77 36.89 3.32
C ASP A 213 4.31 37.36 3.39
N GLU A 214 4.01 38.32 4.29
CA GLU A 214 2.69 38.90 4.47
C GLU A 214 2.15 39.66 3.23
N ASN A 215 3.02 40.01 2.31
CA ASN A 215 2.70 40.73 1.07
C ASN A 215 2.54 39.77 -0.13
N GLY A 216 2.73 38.46 0.08
CA GLY A 216 2.66 37.44 -0.96
C GLY A 216 3.95 37.28 -1.77
N ASN A 217 5.06 37.91 -1.36
CA ASN A 217 6.33 37.68 -2.02
C ASN A 217 6.89 36.33 -1.62
N VAL A 218 7.37 35.54 -2.58
CA VAL A 218 7.97 34.23 -2.33
C VAL A 218 9.33 34.42 -1.64
N ILE A 219 9.47 33.89 -0.42
CA ILE A 219 10.71 33.84 0.35
C ILE A 219 11.51 32.62 -0.05
N GLU A 220 10.84 31.48 -0.17
CA GLU A 220 11.45 30.20 -0.48
C GLU A 220 10.51 29.33 -1.31
N THR A 221 11.06 28.58 -2.25
CA THR A 221 10.35 27.54 -3.02
C THR A 221 11.01 26.20 -2.77
N LYS A 222 10.24 25.20 -2.36
CA LYS A 222 10.70 23.82 -2.23
C LYS A 222 10.86 23.24 -3.63
N ASN A 223 12.08 22.89 -4.02
CA ASN A 223 12.34 22.19 -5.27
C ASN A 223 12.29 20.67 -5.03
N PRO A 224 11.89 19.87 -6.03
CA PRO A 224 11.96 18.41 -5.94
C PRO A 224 13.38 17.93 -5.61
N VAL A 225 13.50 17.03 -4.65
CA VAL A 225 14.76 16.42 -4.24
C VAL A 225 14.77 14.96 -4.66
N LEU A 226 15.58 14.63 -5.67
CA LEU A 226 15.83 13.26 -6.09
C LEU A 226 16.81 12.61 -5.12
N LEU A 227 16.37 11.60 -4.38
CA LEU A 227 17.19 10.91 -3.40
C LEU A 227 17.99 9.76 -4.01
N ARG A 228 17.38 8.95 -4.89
CA ARG A 228 18.00 7.77 -5.48
C ARG A 228 17.24 7.25 -6.70
N LYS A 229 17.85 6.33 -7.44
CA LYS A 229 17.19 5.51 -8.44
C LYS A 229 16.96 4.12 -7.84
N THR A 230 15.71 3.64 -7.87
CA THR A 230 15.30 2.38 -7.24
C THR A 230 15.33 1.21 -8.22
N VAL A 231 14.90 1.45 -9.45
CA VAL A 231 14.83 0.46 -10.54
C VAL A 231 15.29 1.08 -11.87
N SER A 232 15.57 0.24 -12.85
CA SER A 232 15.82 0.66 -14.23
C SER A 232 14.53 1.17 -14.88
N THR A 233 14.66 1.89 -15.97
CA THR A 233 13.50 2.34 -16.75
C THR A 233 12.77 1.14 -17.35
N GLU A 234 13.51 0.13 -17.80
CA GLU A 234 12.99 -1.11 -18.35
C GLU A 234 12.11 -1.87 -17.34
N THR A 235 12.58 -2.02 -16.11
CA THR A 235 11.78 -2.61 -15.02
C THR A 235 10.54 -1.78 -14.72
N SER A 236 10.66 -0.45 -14.68
CA SER A 236 9.53 0.45 -14.46
C SER A 236 8.45 0.26 -15.53
N GLU A 237 8.82 0.21 -16.82
CA GLU A 237 7.87 0.00 -17.93
C GLU A 237 7.16 -1.37 -17.82
N LEU A 238 7.91 -2.41 -17.48
CA LEU A 238 7.34 -3.74 -17.34
C LEU A 238 6.37 -3.82 -16.15
N VAL A 239 6.73 -3.22 -15.00
CA VAL A 239 5.85 -3.14 -13.84
C VAL A 239 4.59 -2.32 -14.15
N LYS A 240 4.69 -1.22 -14.89
CA LYS A 240 3.52 -0.45 -15.35
C LYS A 240 2.56 -1.30 -16.18
N THR A 241 3.09 -2.14 -17.06
CA THR A 241 2.28 -3.09 -17.87
C THR A 241 1.51 -4.08 -16.97
N TYR A 242 2.17 -4.60 -15.93
CA TYR A 242 1.50 -5.51 -14.99
C TYR A 242 0.42 -4.79 -14.16
N LEU A 243 0.67 -3.55 -13.74
CA LEU A 243 -0.29 -2.73 -13.01
C LEU A 243 -1.49 -2.32 -13.85
N GLN A 244 -1.31 -2.15 -15.17
CA GLN A 244 -2.41 -1.93 -16.11
C GLN A 244 -3.29 -3.18 -16.22
N ALA A 245 -2.70 -4.38 -16.28
CA ALA A 245 -3.45 -5.65 -16.31
C ALA A 245 -4.35 -5.83 -15.08
N VAL A 246 -3.93 -5.35 -13.89
CA VAL A 246 -4.77 -5.33 -12.66
C VAL A 246 -6.07 -4.56 -12.91
N MET A 247 -6.02 -3.46 -13.67
CA MET A 247 -7.19 -2.63 -13.96
C MET A 247 -8.03 -3.15 -15.13
N GLN A 248 -7.40 -3.76 -16.12
CA GLN A 248 -8.09 -4.24 -17.31
C GLN A 248 -8.95 -5.47 -17.03
N TYR A 249 -8.37 -6.47 -16.36
CA TYR A 249 -9.07 -7.76 -16.10
C TYR A 249 -8.82 -8.33 -14.70
N GLY A 250 -7.91 -7.73 -13.91
CA GLY A 250 -7.56 -8.20 -12.58
C GLY A 250 -8.43 -7.63 -11.46
N THR A 251 -7.88 -7.68 -10.25
CA THR A 251 -8.57 -7.31 -8.99
C THR A 251 -8.97 -5.84 -8.90
N GLY A 252 -8.38 -4.95 -9.69
CA GLY A 252 -8.65 -3.50 -9.70
C GLY A 252 -9.79 -3.06 -10.63
N LYS A 253 -10.29 -3.92 -11.50
CA LYS A 253 -11.24 -3.58 -12.59
C LYS A 253 -12.43 -2.72 -12.16
N ARG A 254 -12.98 -2.95 -10.95
CA ARG A 254 -14.12 -2.18 -10.42
C ARG A 254 -13.80 -0.70 -10.14
N ALA A 255 -12.53 -0.36 -9.94
CA ALA A 255 -12.11 1.02 -9.72
C ALA A 255 -11.82 1.79 -11.02
N GLN A 256 -12.03 1.19 -12.19
CA GLN A 256 -11.81 1.86 -13.47
C GLN A 256 -12.69 3.11 -13.62
N VAL A 257 -12.08 4.21 -14.04
CA VAL A 257 -12.75 5.48 -14.39
C VAL A 257 -12.76 5.59 -15.90
N GLU A 258 -13.94 5.81 -16.47
CA GLU A 258 -14.12 5.93 -17.92
C GLU A 258 -13.32 7.11 -18.48
N GLY A 259 -12.67 6.89 -19.60
CA GLY A 259 -11.86 7.91 -20.28
C GLY A 259 -10.42 8.04 -19.78
N TYR A 260 -10.02 7.27 -18.76
CA TYR A 260 -8.66 7.31 -18.23
C TYR A 260 -7.97 5.96 -18.26
N ASP A 261 -6.69 5.98 -18.63
CA ASP A 261 -5.83 4.79 -18.52
C ASP A 261 -5.11 4.78 -17.18
N ILE A 262 -5.38 3.72 -16.40
CA ILE A 262 -4.99 3.63 -14.99
C ILE A 262 -4.20 2.35 -14.77
N GLY A 263 -3.07 2.46 -14.07
CA GLY A 263 -2.40 1.31 -13.48
C GLY A 263 -2.60 1.30 -11.95
N ALA A 264 -2.79 0.12 -11.36
CA ALA A 264 -3.02 0.05 -9.92
C ALA A 264 -2.69 -1.31 -9.30
N LYS A 265 -2.73 -1.34 -7.96
CA LYS A 265 -2.72 -2.57 -7.15
C LYS A 265 -3.67 -2.44 -5.97
N THR A 266 -4.48 -3.48 -5.78
CA THR A 266 -5.34 -3.65 -4.61
C THR A 266 -4.59 -4.33 -3.48
N GLY A 267 -4.95 -4.04 -2.23
CA GLY A 267 -4.41 -4.68 -1.05
C GLY A 267 -5.53 -5.05 -0.07
N THR A 268 -5.36 -6.20 0.55
CA THR A 268 -6.14 -6.65 1.70
C THR A 268 -5.13 -7.26 2.67
N ALA A 269 -5.01 -6.69 3.85
CA ALA A 269 -4.14 -7.18 4.90
C ALA A 269 -4.97 -7.53 6.12
N GLN A 270 -4.88 -8.79 6.56
CA GLN A 270 -5.51 -9.20 7.81
C GLN A 270 -4.66 -8.71 8.96
N LYS A 271 -5.27 -8.01 9.92
CA LYS A 271 -4.56 -7.42 11.08
C LYS A 271 -4.28 -8.47 12.16
N LEU A 272 -3.22 -8.25 12.92
CA LEU A 272 -2.93 -9.04 14.11
C LEU A 272 -3.77 -8.56 15.31
N PRO A 273 -4.24 -9.48 16.16
CA PRO A 273 -4.18 -10.94 16.01
C PRO A 273 -5.19 -11.42 14.95
N ARG A 274 -4.75 -12.31 14.05
CA ARG A 274 -5.53 -12.78 12.89
C ARG A 274 -6.92 -13.31 13.24
N LYS A 275 -7.06 -13.96 14.43
CA LYS A 275 -8.33 -14.48 14.96
C LYS A 275 -9.45 -13.44 15.13
N ASP A 276 -9.12 -12.16 15.17
CA ASP A 276 -10.11 -11.08 15.37
C ASP A 276 -10.85 -10.73 14.06
N GLY A 277 -10.43 -11.29 12.91
CA GLY A 277 -11.07 -11.07 11.62
C GLY A 277 -11.08 -9.60 11.18
N LYS A 278 -10.07 -8.82 11.61
CA LYS A 278 -9.93 -7.42 11.26
C LYS A 278 -9.04 -7.24 10.04
N TYR A 279 -9.41 -6.31 9.18
CA TYR A 279 -8.72 -6.09 7.91
C TYR A 279 -8.41 -4.62 7.67
N LEU A 280 -7.31 -4.41 6.95
CA LEU A 280 -6.98 -3.16 6.31
C LEU A 280 -7.11 -3.36 4.81
N LEU A 281 -7.99 -2.59 4.17
CA LEU A 281 -8.19 -2.58 2.73
C LEU A 281 -7.43 -1.41 2.11
N SER A 282 -6.81 -1.63 0.96
CA SER A 282 -6.06 -0.57 0.31
C SER A 282 -6.14 -0.64 -1.22
N TYR A 283 -5.97 0.50 -1.84
CA TYR A 283 -5.84 0.69 -3.27
C TYR A 283 -4.77 1.73 -3.54
N ILE A 284 -3.76 1.38 -4.32
CA ILE A 284 -2.79 2.32 -4.83
C ILE A 284 -2.84 2.30 -6.36
N GLY A 285 -3.01 3.46 -6.97
CA GLY A 285 -3.13 3.58 -8.41
C GLY A 285 -2.56 4.89 -8.92
N TYR A 286 -2.38 4.98 -10.22
CA TYR A 286 -1.81 6.15 -10.88
C TYR A 286 -2.42 6.36 -12.27
N ALA A 287 -2.36 7.58 -12.74
CA ALA A 287 -2.78 7.96 -14.08
C ALA A 287 -1.95 9.17 -14.61
N PRO A 288 -1.82 9.33 -15.95
CA PRO A 288 -2.04 8.31 -16.97
C PRO A 288 -1.07 7.12 -16.84
N GLN A 289 -1.40 5.99 -17.46
CA GLN A 289 -0.58 4.78 -17.36
C GLN A 289 0.81 4.95 -18.02
N GLU A 290 0.84 5.57 -19.19
CA GLU A 290 2.09 5.74 -19.95
C GLU A 290 3.01 6.76 -19.29
N ASN A 291 2.48 7.96 -18.96
CA ASN A 291 3.21 9.07 -18.37
C ASN A 291 2.58 9.47 -17.02
N PRO A 292 2.89 8.79 -15.92
CA PRO A 292 2.26 9.02 -14.63
C PRO A 292 2.39 10.46 -14.14
N GLU A 293 1.27 11.11 -13.83
CA GLU A 293 1.20 12.47 -13.32
C GLU A 293 0.72 12.52 -11.87
N VAL A 294 -0.08 11.52 -11.46
CA VAL A 294 -0.62 11.43 -10.11
C VAL A 294 -0.63 9.98 -9.60
N VAL A 295 -0.24 9.82 -8.34
CA VAL A 295 -0.45 8.60 -7.55
C VAL A 295 -1.51 8.87 -6.51
N ILE A 296 -2.48 7.97 -6.41
CA ILE A 296 -3.55 8.00 -5.39
C ILE A 296 -3.42 6.74 -4.54
N TYR A 297 -3.31 6.91 -3.23
CA TYR A 297 -3.29 5.81 -2.29
C TYR A 297 -4.44 5.96 -1.29
N VAL A 298 -5.32 4.98 -1.24
CA VAL A 298 -6.51 4.95 -0.37
C VAL A 298 -6.42 3.75 0.55
N VAL A 299 -6.68 3.99 1.84
CA VAL A 299 -6.67 2.95 2.88
C VAL A 299 -7.96 3.05 3.68
N ILE A 300 -8.58 1.91 3.97
CA ILE A 300 -9.67 1.77 4.93
C ILE A 300 -9.20 0.80 6.01
N ASP A 301 -8.99 1.30 7.21
CA ASP A 301 -8.54 0.51 8.35
C ASP A 301 -9.75 0.13 9.21
N GLU A 302 -9.99 -1.17 9.39
CA GLU A 302 -11.08 -1.74 10.19
C GLU A 302 -12.44 -1.13 9.81
N ALA A 303 -12.88 -1.35 8.57
CA ALA A 303 -14.19 -0.89 8.10
C ALA A 303 -15.31 -1.31 9.07
N ASN A 304 -16.23 -0.39 9.40
CA ASN A 304 -17.34 -0.66 10.30
C ASN A 304 -18.49 -1.41 9.58
N VAL A 305 -18.18 -2.62 9.09
CA VAL A 305 -19.07 -3.54 8.38
C VAL A 305 -18.80 -4.97 8.82
N ASP A 306 -19.74 -5.89 8.60
CA ASP A 306 -19.58 -7.29 8.98
C ASP A 306 -18.49 -8.00 8.14
N ALA A 307 -18.46 -7.76 6.82
CA ALA A 307 -17.45 -8.31 5.92
C ALA A 307 -16.32 -7.29 5.72
N GLN A 308 -15.37 -7.22 6.65
CA GLN A 308 -14.28 -6.25 6.60
C GLN A 308 -13.28 -6.48 5.47
N ASP A 309 -13.17 -7.68 4.94
CA ASP A 309 -12.31 -8.07 3.81
C ASP A 309 -12.89 -7.73 2.43
N ASN A 310 -14.09 -7.17 2.38
CA ASN A 310 -14.74 -6.77 1.14
C ASN A 310 -14.01 -5.61 0.45
N SER A 311 -13.15 -5.93 -0.50
CA SER A 311 -12.37 -4.97 -1.26
C SER A 311 -13.21 -3.97 -2.09
N SER A 312 -14.48 -4.26 -2.35
CA SER A 312 -15.38 -3.32 -3.06
C SER A 312 -15.48 -1.97 -2.38
N LEU A 313 -15.35 -1.93 -1.04
CA LEU A 313 -15.39 -0.69 -0.26
C LEU A 313 -14.29 0.28 -0.68
N VAL A 314 -13.04 -0.19 -0.71
CA VAL A 314 -11.90 0.66 -1.06
C VAL A 314 -11.86 0.96 -2.55
N LEU A 315 -12.31 0.03 -3.41
CA LEU A 315 -12.36 0.23 -4.85
C LEU A 315 -13.39 1.32 -5.24
N GLU A 316 -14.57 1.31 -4.61
CA GLU A 316 -15.59 2.33 -4.84
C GLU A 316 -15.12 3.71 -4.35
N LEU A 317 -14.52 3.78 -3.15
CA LEU A 317 -13.95 5.02 -2.62
C LEU A 317 -12.85 5.55 -3.54
N ALA A 318 -11.91 4.71 -3.96
CA ALA A 318 -10.84 5.10 -4.87
C ALA A 318 -11.39 5.59 -6.22
N LYS A 319 -12.37 4.89 -6.80
CA LYS A 319 -13.05 5.29 -8.03
C LYS A 319 -13.68 6.68 -7.91
N ASN A 320 -14.41 6.93 -6.83
CA ASN A 320 -15.05 8.23 -6.59
C ASN A 320 -14.02 9.34 -6.47
N ILE A 321 -12.93 9.13 -5.71
CA ILE A 321 -11.83 10.09 -5.59
C ILE A 321 -11.20 10.36 -6.96
N MET A 322 -10.88 9.32 -7.73
CA MET A 322 -10.26 9.49 -9.05
C MET A 322 -11.18 10.21 -10.04
N SER A 323 -12.48 9.89 -10.02
CA SER A 323 -13.47 10.51 -10.93
C SER A 323 -13.59 12.05 -10.74
N GLU A 324 -13.34 12.53 -9.51
CA GLU A 324 -13.34 13.97 -9.21
C GLU A 324 -11.93 14.57 -9.35
N ALA A 325 -10.90 13.87 -8.91
CA ALA A 325 -9.53 14.37 -8.88
C ALA A 325 -8.92 14.51 -10.28
N PHE A 326 -9.13 13.54 -11.16
CA PHE A 326 -8.50 13.53 -12.48
C PHE A 326 -8.90 14.74 -13.35
N PRO A 327 -10.19 15.09 -13.52
CA PRO A 327 -10.57 16.31 -14.23
C PRO A 327 -10.06 17.57 -13.56
N TYR A 328 -10.07 17.61 -12.20
CA TYR A 328 -9.58 18.76 -11.44
C TYR A 328 -8.08 19.01 -11.63
N LEU A 329 -7.31 17.93 -11.69
CA LEU A 329 -5.86 17.97 -11.91
C LEU A 329 -5.48 18.14 -13.39
N GLY A 330 -6.44 18.03 -14.31
CA GLY A 330 -6.20 18.10 -15.76
C GLY A 330 -5.46 16.87 -16.28
N ILE A 331 -5.69 15.68 -15.68
CA ILE A 331 -5.07 14.43 -16.12
C ILE A 331 -5.52 14.11 -17.54
N THR A 332 -4.57 13.77 -18.40
CA THR A 332 -4.82 13.48 -19.83
C THR A 332 -5.73 12.29 -20.03
N THR A 333 -6.76 12.44 -20.85
CA THR A 333 -7.70 11.37 -21.21
C THR A 333 -7.19 10.51 -22.37
N ILE A 334 -7.73 9.29 -22.52
CA ILE A 334 -7.41 8.39 -23.65
C ILE A 334 -7.74 9.05 -25.01
N GLU A 335 -8.80 9.85 -25.09
CA GLU A 335 -9.19 10.55 -26.31
C GLU A 335 -8.16 11.62 -26.72
N GLU A 336 -7.55 12.28 -25.75
CA GLU A 336 -6.52 13.32 -25.97
C GLU A 336 -5.17 12.72 -26.40
N THR A 337 -4.85 11.51 -25.94
CA THR A 337 -3.62 10.79 -26.38
C THR A 337 -3.71 10.26 -27.80
N GLY A 338 -4.92 10.12 -28.36
CA GLY A 338 -5.15 9.57 -29.68
C GLY A 338 -5.00 8.03 -29.73
N GLU A 339 -4.86 7.38 -28.61
CA GLU A 339 -4.78 5.93 -28.47
C GLU A 339 -6.18 5.30 -28.53
N SER A 340 -6.62 4.92 -29.72
CA SER A 340 -7.77 4.03 -29.86
C SER A 340 -7.43 2.69 -29.21
N GLN A 341 -8.26 2.23 -28.27
CA GLN A 341 -8.19 0.88 -27.72
C GLN A 341 -8.18 -0.13 -28.86
N THR A 342 -7.02 -0.66 -29.20
CA THR A 342 -6.92 -1.85 -30.02
C THR A 342 -7.40 -2.99 -29.14
N GLN A 343 -8.69 -3.33 -29.25
CA GLN A 343 -9.23 -4.56 -28.68
C GLN A 343 -8.41 -5.73 -29.25
N GLN A 344 -7.40 -6.17 -28.50
CA GLN A 344 -6.89 -7.51 -28.71
C GLN A 344 -8.05 -8.45 -28.32
N SER A 345 -8.60 -9.10 -29.34
CA SER A 345 -9.54 -10.19 -29.22
C SER A 345 -8.86 -11.38 -28.55
N GLY A 346 -8.74 -11.32 -27.24
CA GLY A 346 -8.45 -12.45 -26.38
C GLY A 346 -9.77 -13.19 -26.13
N GLN A 347 -9.74 -14.50 -26.25
CA GLN A 347 -10.83 -15.43 -26.09
C GLN A 347 -11.80 -15.04 -24.97
N SER A 348 -13.09 -15.02 -25.31
CA SER A 348 -14.19 -14.88 -24.36
C SER A 348 -14.10 -15.97 -23.29
N PHE A 349 -13.61 -15.61 -22.12
CA PHE A 349 -13.96 -16.33 -20.91
C PHE A 349 -15.40 -15.92 -20.60
N GLU A 350 -16.29 -16.90 -20.60
CA GLU A 350 -17.68 -16.74 -20.16
C GLU A 350 -17.69 -16.05 -18.80
N ASP A 351 -18.56 -15.03 -18.68
CA ASP A 351 -18.87 -14.37 -17.41
C ASP A 351 -19.34 -15.42 -16.41
N THR A 352 -18.41 -15.98 -15.65
CA THR A 352 -18.75 -16.64 -14.40
C THR A 352 -19.07 -15.50 -13.43
N GLU A 353 -20.38 -15.32 -13.19
CA GLU A 353 -20.88 -14.55 -12.08
C GLU A 353 -20.03 -14.87 -10.84
N TYR A 354 -19.32 -13.88 -10.34
CA TYR A 354 -18.76 -13.93 -8.99
C TYR A 354 -19.95 -13.89 -8.03
N SER A 355 -20.53 -15.06 -7.78
CA SER A 355 -21.44 -15.25 -6.67
C SER A 355 -20.62 -15.07 -5.39
N ASP A 356 -21.18 -14.30 -4.46
CA ASP A 356 -20.73 -14.15 -3.09
C ASP A 356 -20.13 -15.43 -2.54
N TYR A 357 -18.82 -15.44 -2.36
CA TYR A 357 -18.15 -16.48 -1.58
C TYR A 357 -18.11 -16.03 -0.11
N ASP A 358 -19.27 -16.12 0.53
CA ASP A 358 -19.36 -16.42 1.94
C ASP A 358 -19.00 -17.90 2.09
N GLN A 359 -17.85 -18.20 2.70
CA GLN A 359 -17.74 -19.24 3.72
C GLN A 359 -16.29 -19.61 4.05
N ASP A 360 -16.03 -19.59 5.35
CA ASP A 360 -14.97 -20.30 6.10
C ASP A 360 -13.52 -19.85 5.90
N TYR A 361 -13.21 -18.63 6.42
CA TYR A 361 -11.88 -18.33 6.93
C TYR A 361 -11.75 -18.89 8.37
N THR A 362 -11.52 -20.17 8.47
CA THR A 362 -10.90 -20.73 9.67
C THR A 362 -9.46 -21.03 9.32
N ASP A 363 -8.59 -20.02 9.47
CA ASP A 363 -7.16 -20.26 9.44
C ASP A 363 -6.77 -21.02 10.71
N ASP A 364 -6.53 -22.31 10.54
CA ASP A 364 -5.95 -23.17 11.56
C ASP A 364 -4.43 -22.90 11.59
N TYR A 365 -4.03 -21.75 12.14
CA TYR A 365 -2.66 -21.44 12.54
C TYR A 365 -2.47 -21.81 14.02
N SER A 366 -2.72 -23.05 14.36
CA SER A 366 -2.33 -23.59 15.64
C SER A 366 -0.90 -24.12 15.54
N ASN A 367 0.08 -23.28 15.79
CA ASN A 367 1.39 -23.78 16.19
C ASN A 367 1.28 -24.30 17.62
N GLU A 368 1.38 -25.60 17.82
CA GLU A 368 1.55 -26.24 19.13
C GLU A 368 2.94 -25.99 19.73
N ASP A 369 3.74 -25.10 19.18
CA ASP A 369 5.02 -24.72 19.76
C ASP A 369 5.08 -23.19 19.92
N GLY A 370 4.98 -22.78 21.20
CA GLY A 370 4.90 -21.40 21.66
C GLY A 370 6.21 -20.64 21.53
N SER A 371 6.61 -20.26 20.32
CA SER A 371 7.72 -19.36 20.10
C SER A 371 7.32 -18.13 19.29
N TYR A 372 7.15 -17.04 20.04
CA TYR A 372 7.33 -15.65 19.71
C TYR A 372 6.30 -14.93 18.85
N VAL A 373 5.25 -14.47 19.48
CA VAL A 373 4.85 -13.05 19.39
C VAL A 373 4.69 -12.56 20.82
N ASP A 374 5.47 -11.54 21.20
CA ASP A 374 5.34 -10.89 22.50
C ASP A 374 3.95 -10.25 22.61
N GLU A 375 3.04 -10.92 23.32
CA GLU A 375 1.67 -10.44 23.57
C GLU A 375 1.64 -9.13 24.37
N ASN A 376 2.81 -8.60 24.79
CA ASN A 376 2.98 -7.42 25.62
C ASN A 376 3.68 -6.25 24.92
N TYR A 377 3.87 -6.27 23.59
CA TYR A 377 4.40 -5.09 22.91
C TYR A 377 3.38 -3.93 23.01
N LYS A 378 3.50 -3.17 24.06
CA LYS A 378 2.97 -1.80 24.14
C LYS A 378 4.10 -0.91 23.64
N PRO A 379 3.86 -0.06 22.62
CA PRO A 379 4.86 0.93 22.25
C PRO A 379 5.15 1.77 23.50
N ASP A 380 6.43 1.83 23.89
CA ASP A 380 6.91 2.64 25.00
C ASP A 380 6.78 4.12 24.63
N LEU A 381 5.66 4.71 24.99
CA LEU A 381 5.36 6.12 24.78
C LEU A 381 6.17 7.04 25.69
N ASP A 382 6.88 6.50 26.69
CA ASP A 382 7.64 7.29 27.66
C ASP A 382 9.09 7.58 27.21
N SER A 383 9.62 6.92 26.17
CA SER A 383 10.97 7.15 25.67
C SER A 383 11.14 8.49 24.92
N TRP A 384 10.07 9.18 24.60
CA TRP A 384 10.06 10.45 23.87
C TRP A 384 10.13 11.70 24.77
N ALA A 385 10.02 11.53 26.07
CA ALA A 385 10.02 12.66 27.04
C ALA A 385 11.39 13.10 27.53
N THR A 386 12.48 12.43 27.14
CA THR A 386 13.82 12.64 27.75
C THR A 386 14.93 13.10 26.84
N SER A 387 14.66 13.51 25.61
CA SER A 387 15.71 14.09 24.72
C SER A 387 15.50 15.57 24.40
N SER A 388 15.14 16.39 25.39
CA SER A 388 15.20 17.84 25.31
C SER A 388 16.30 18.36 26.22
N ASN A 389 17.55 18.09 25.88
CA ASN A 389 18.72 18.85 26.35
C ASN A 389 19.66 18.96 25.15
N ILE A 390 19.55 20.05 24.44
CA ILE A 390 20.61 20.57 23.59
C ILE A 390 20.91 21.94 24.11
N ASP A 391 22.14 22.08 24.67
CA ASP A 391 22.84 23.35 24.91
C ASP A 391 23.16 23.99 23.55
#